data_14e9f3f68e7601b1f34be20ac85968a9
#
_entry.id   14e9f3f68e7601b1f34be20ac85968a9
#
_cell.length_a   1.000
_cell.length_b   1.000
_cell.length_c   1.000
_cell.angle_alpha   90.00
_cell.angle_beta   90.00
_cell.angle_gamma   90.00
#
_symmetry.space_group_name_H-M   'P 1'
#
loop_
_entity.id
_entity.type
_entity.pdbx_description
1 polymer ?
#
loop_
_entity_poly.entity_id
_entity_poly.type
_entity_poly.pdbx_seq_one_letter_code
_entity_poly.pdbx_strand_id
1 'polypeptide(L)'
;MAYTANENIAIAESDSPIGPFKQETAKPIIAEGKQIDPFVFVDKDEKKYLFHVRLTDGNRIFIAELKDDYLGIKEETLKECLHAEHGWENSAAVTWTVSEGPTIQRFGELYYMFYSANDFRNPDYAVGVAVAKQVYGPWTKLEGNPFLSRRNSGFSGTGHGDLFRSGEQWYYVCHTHYSNSLVAPRRTAIIPVDFVANSRNLLVPKFNGEKFRLLEAEDR
;
A
#
# COMPACT_ATOMS: atom_id res chain seq x y z
N MET A 1 6.56 -13.84 4.77
CA MET A 1 5.99 -13.17 3.58
C MET A 1 4.47 -13.31 3.60
N ALA A 2 3.74 -12.20 3.56
CA ALA A 2 2.30 -12.21 3.30
C ALA A 2 2.09 -12.09 1.78
N TYR A 3 1.12 -12.80 1.23
CA TYR A 3 0.85 -12.79 -0.21
C TYR A 3 -0.63 -13.07 -0.51
N THR A 4 -1.04 -12.69 -1.70
CA THR A 4 -2.38 -12.96 -2.23
C THR A 4 -2.34 -14.10 -3.24
N ALA A 5 -3.27 -15.05 -3.10
CA ALA A 5 -3.54 -16.08 -4.10
C ALA A 5 -5.05 -16.33 -4.20
N ASN A 6 -5.60 -16.25 -5.40
CA ASN A 6 -7.05 -16.42 -5.66
C ASN A 6 -7.93 -15.56 -4.75
N GLU A 7 -7.56 -14.28 -4.59
CA GLU A 7 -8.24 -13.32 -3.72
C GLU A 7 -8.36 -13.78 -2.26
N ASN A 8 -7.34 -14.49 -1.78
CA ASN A 8 -7.16 -14.88 -0.39
C ASN A 8 -5.75 -14.53 0.06
N ILE A 9 -5.61 -14.20 1.34
CA ILE A 9 -4.32 -13.87 1.95
C ILE A 9 -3.78 -15.09 2.67
N ALA A 10 -2.49 -15.36 2.45
CA ALA A 10 -1.75 -16.42 3.14
C ALA A 10 -0.37 -15.94 3.56
N ILE A 11 0.25 -16.68 4.48
CA ILE A 11 1.59 -16.40 5.02
C ILE A 11 2.51 -17.57 4.66
N ALA A 12 3.71 -17.24 4.21
CA ALA A 12 4.81 -18.17 4.04
C ALA A 12 6.04 -17.65 4.76
N GLU A 13 6.86 -18.52 5.28
CA GLU A 13 8.06 -18.20 6.04
C GLU A 13 9.35 -18.67 5.36
N SER A 14 10.45 -18.04 5.70
CA SER A 14 11.79 -18.37 5.23
C SER A 14 12.83 -17.80 6.19
N ASP A 15 13.95 -18.48 6.32
CA ASP A 15 15.14 -18.01 7.04
C ASP A 15 15.93 -16.95 6.25
N SER A 16 15.54 -16.70 4.98
CA SER A 16 16.19 -15.74 4.09
C SER A 16 15.17 -14.84 3.39
N PRO A 17 15.44 -13.53 3.23
CA PRO A 17 14.53 -12.61 2.52
C PRO A 17 14.34 -12.96 1.04
N ILE A 18 15.24 -13.74 0.46
CA ILE A 18 15.14 -14.22 -0.92
C ILE A 18 14.56 -15.64 -1.03
N GLY A 19 14.11 -16.23 0.09
CA GLY A 19 13.53 -17.57 0.14
C GLY A 19 14.60 -18.69 0.25
N PRO A 20 14.22 -19.95 -0.01
CA PRO A 20 12.88 -20.36 -0.45
C PRO A 20 11.81 -20.16 0.64
N PHE A 21 10.64 -19.63 0.25
CA PHE A 21 9.51 -19.52 1.14
C PHE A 21 8.71 -20.82 1.19
N LYS A 22 8.30 -21.21 2.40
CA LYS A 22 7.61 -22.47 2.68
C LYS A 22 6.30 -22.21 3.43
N GLN A 23 5.35 -23.08 3.24
CA GLN A 23 4.13 -23.19 4.03
C GLN A 23 3.93 -24.66 4.40
N GLU A 24 3.59 -24.93 5.66
CA GLU A 24 3.18 -26.28 6.07
C GLU A 24 1.84 -26.64 5.48
N THR A 25 0.92 -25.69 5.46
CA THR A 25 -0.42 -25.87 4.88
C THR A 25 -0.80 -24.61 4.11
N ALA A 26 -1.04 -24.76 2.81
CA ALA A 26 -1.53 -23.67 1.97
C ALA A 26 -3.02 -23.40 2.27
N LYS A 27 -3.30 -22.49 3.19
CA LYS A 27 -4.65 -22.06 3.56
C LYS A 27 -4.69 -20.56 3.79
N PRO A 28 -5.86 -19.92 3.55
CA PRO A 28 -6.07 -18.53 3.91
C PRO A 28 -5.93 -18.30 5.42
N ILE A 29 -5.39 -17.13 5.81
CA ILE A 29 -5.37 -16.70 7.22
C ILE A 29 -6.65 -15.98 7.65
N ILE A 30 -7.51 -15.62 6.70
CA ILE A 30 -8.86 -15.08 6.90
C ILE A 30 -9.82 -15.98 6.15
N ALA A 31 -10.81 -16.53 6.87
CA ALA A 31 -11.70 -17.54 6.32
C ALA A 31 -12.79 -17.00 5.40
N GLU A 32 -13.23 -15.75 5.61
CA GLU A 32 -14.41 -15.19 4.95
C GLU A 32 -14.10 -14.02 4.03
N GLY A 33 -14.77 -14.02 2.88
CA GLY A 33 -14.72 -12.95 1.88
C GLY A 33 -13.45 -13.00 1.03
N LYS A 34 -13.38 -12.09 0.07
CA LYS A 34 -12.24 -11.92 -0.82
C LYS A 34 -11.33 -10.83 -0.31
N GLN A 35 -10.03 -11.11 -0.24
CA GLN A 35 -9.02 -10.16 0.24
C GLN A 35 -7.79 -10.18 -0.65
N ILE A 36 -7.16 -9.00 -0.77
CA ILE A 36 -5.92 -8.80 -1.51
C ILE A 36 -4.99 -7.85 -0.74
N ASP A 37 -3.80 -7.63 -1.25
CA ASP A 37 -2.84 -6.60 -0.85
C ASP A 37 -2.50 -6.62 0.66
N PRO A 38 -1.97 -7.74 1.18
CA PRO A 38 -1.59 -7.81 2.57
C PRO A 38 -0.34 -6.99 2.87
N PHE A 39 -0.39 -6.18 3.92
CA PHE A 39 0.77 -5.53 4.52
C PHE A 39 0.82 -5.86 6.01
N VAL A 40 1.92 -6.47 6.46
CA VAL A 40 2.14 -6.77 7.88
C VAL A 40 2.92 -5.64 8.52
N PHE A 41 2.33 -5.01 9.52
CA PHE A 41 2.95 -3.96 10.33
C PHE A 41 3.22 -4.48 11.74
N VAL A 42 4.45 -4.31 12.22
CA VAL A 42 4.82 -4.61 13.60
C VAL A 42 5.05 -3.28 14.33
N ASP A 43 4.27 -3.02 15.37
CA ASP A 43 4.40 -1.78 16.15
C ASP A 43 5.48 -1.89 17.23
N LYS A 44 5.76 -0.80 17.92
CA LYS A 44 6.77 -0.70 18.97
C LYS A 44 6.49 -1.61 20.19
N ASP A 45 5.24 -1.95 20.44
CA ASP A 45 4.79 -2.88 21.48
C ASP A 45 4.81 -4.35 21.03
N GLU A 46 5.45 -4.61 19.89
CA GLU A 46 5.57 -5.93 19.24
C GLU A 46 4.24 -6.53 18.75
N LYS A 47 3.13 -5.80 18.88
CA LYS A 47 1.88 -6.21 18.26
C LYS A 47 1.98 -6.18 16.74
N LYS A 48 1.36 -7.15 16.14
CA LYS A 48 1.39 -7.40 14.71
C LYS A 48 0.02 -7.12 14.13
N TYR A 49 -0.01 -6.32 13.08
CA TYR A 49 -1.24 -5.94 12.41
C TYR A 49 -1.17 -6.32 10.93
N LEU A 50 -2.27 -6.85 10.43
CA LEU A 50 -2.47 -7.04 9.01
C LEU A 50 -3.32 -5.89 8.48
N PHE A 51 -2.74 -5.06 7.63
CA PHE A 51 -3.49 -4.20 6.75
C PHE A 51 -3.75 -4.94 5.45
N HIS A 52 -4.95 -4.86 4.93
CA HIS A 52 -5.33 -5.58 3.71
C HIS A 52 -6.55 -4.93 3.06
N VAL A 53 -6.79 -5.31 1.82
CA VAL A 53 -7.97 -4.89 1.08
C VAL A 53 -9.04 -5.98 1.17
N ARG A 54 -10.27 -5.59 1.47
CA ARG A 54 -11.46 -6.44 1.30
C ARG A 54 -12.25 -5.97 0.08
N LEU A 55 -12.68 -6.95 -0.71
CA LEU A 55 -13.52 -6.71 -1.88
C LEU A 55 -14.99 -6.78 -1.42
N THR A 56 -15.45 -5.66 -0.86
CA THR A 56 -16.80 -5.53 -0.31
C THR A 56 -17.32 -4.12 -0.58
N ASP A 57 -18.28 -4.00 -1.49
CA ASP A 57 -18.83 -2.72 -1.91
C ASP A 57 -17.72 -1.73 -2.36
N GLY A 58 -16.78 -2.22 -3.16
CA GLY A 58 -15.53 -1.59 -3.55
C GLY A 58 -14.31 -2.32 -3.00
N ASN A 59 -13.11 -1.81 -3.34
CA ASN A 59 -11.87 -2.18 -2.67
C ASN A 59 -11.68 -1.24 -1.49
N ARG A 60 -11.71 -1.77 -0.26
CA ARG A 60 -11.61 -1.00 0.98
C ARG A 60 -10.48 -1.51 1.85
N ILE A 61 -9.75 -0.63 2.49
CA ILE A 61 -8.62 -0.99 3.35
C ILE A 61 -9.10 -1.25 4.78
N PHE A 62 -8.73 -2.42 5.29
CA PHE A 62 -9.02 -2.89 6.63
C PHE A 62 -7.74 -3.15 7.41
N ILE A 63 -7.87 -3.18 8.74
CA ILE A 63 -6.85 -3.62 9.70
C ILE A 63 -7.43 -4.71 10.59
N ALA A 64 -6.59 -5.66 10.95
CA ALA A 64 -6.85 -6.59 12.06
C ALA A 64 -5.54 -6.90 12.80
N GLU A 65 -5.60 -7.23 14.09
CA GLU A 65 -4.45 -7.76 14.81
C GLU A 65 -4.22 -9.22 14.39
N LEU A 66 -2.99 -9.54 14.03
CA LEU A 66 -2.57 -10.91 13.74
C LEU A 66 -2.44 -11.71 15.04
N LYS A 67 -2.71 -13.00 14.98
CA LYS A 67 -2.32 -13.94 16.02
C LYS A 67 -0.79 -14.05 16.08
N ASP A 68 -0.26 -14.47 17.21
CA ASP A 68 1.20 -14.53 17.45
C ASP A 68 1.90 -15.48 16.48
N ASP A 69 1.23 -16.54 16.04
CA ASP A 69 1.71 -17.52 15.06
C ASP A 69 1.60 -17.06 13.60
N TYR A 70 1.03 -15.86 13.33
CA TYR A 70 0.70 -15.32 12.00
C TYR A 70 -0.30 -16.16 11.19
N LEU A 71 -0.89 -17.22 11.74
CA LEU A 71 -1.78 -18.13 11.02
C LEU A 71 -3.27 -17.73 11.07
N GLY A 72 -3.54 -16.50 11.48
CA GLY A 72 -4.89 -15.95 11.52
C GLY A 72 -4.92 -14.54 12.08
N ILE A 73 -6.09 -13.92 12.00
CA ILE A 73 -6.37 -12.63 12.63
C ILE A 73 -7.21 -12.83 13.90
N LYS A 74 -7.21 -11.85 14.78
CA LYS A 74 -8.18 -11.71 15.87
C LYS A 74 -9.42 -11.03 15.27
N GLU A 75 -10.45 -11.80 14.95
CA GLU A 75 -11.61 -11.36 14.18
C GLU A 75 -12.34 -10.17 14.83
N GLU A 76 -12.39 -10.11 16.15
CA GLU A 76 -12.99 -9.02 16.93
C GLU A 76 -12.27 -7.68 16.75
N THR A 77 -11.06 -7.71 16.18
CA THR A 77 -10.25 -6.50 15.93
C THR A 77 -10.38 -6.00 14.50
N LEU A 78 -11.09 -6.72 13.63
CA LEU A 78 -11.25 -6.36 12.22
C LEU A 78 -12.01 -5.04 12.10
N LYS A 79 -11.40 -4.06 11.43
CA LYS A 79 -11.96 -2.72 11.28
C LYS A 79 -11.59 -2.10 9.93
N GLU A 80 -12.56 -1.42 9.31
CA GLU A 80 -12.29 -0.59 8.13
C GLU A 80 -11.45 0.64 8.52
N CYS A 81 -10.41 0.91 7.73
CA CYS A 81 -9.54 2.08 7.88
C CYS A 81 -9.99 3.23 7.00
N LEU A 82 -10.13 2.96 5.71
CA LEU A 82 -10.55 3.95 4.71
C LEU A 82 -11.04 3.27 3.42
N HIS A 83 -11.79 4.04 2.65
CA HIS A 83 -12.19 3.71 1.29
C HIS A 83 -12.06 4.95 0.39
N ALA A 84 -12.08 4.74 -0.92
CA ALA A 84 -12.09 5.82 -1.88
C ALA A 84 -13.46 6.52 -1.86
N GLU A 85 -13.42 7.85 -1.90
CA GLU A 85 -14.63 8.70 -1.86
C GLU A 85 -14.85 9.36 -3.22
N HIS A 86 -14.29 10.56 -3.40
CA HIS A 86 -14.54 11.41 -4.56
C HIS A 86 -13.25 12.01 -5.14
N GLY A 87 -13.41 12.75 -6.22
CA GLY A 87 -12.32 13.50 -6.85
C GLY A 87 -11.26 12.59 -7.42
N TRP A 88 -10.01 12.78 -7.00
CA TRP A 88 -8.88 12.04 -7.54
C TRP A 88 -8.95 10.52 -7.27
N GLU A 89 -9.64 10.09 -6.22
CA GLU A 89 -9.76 8.67 -5.85
C GLU A 89 -10.75 7.90 -6.74
N ASN A 90 -11.61 8.59 -7.43
CA ASN A 90 -12.61 8.01 -8.33
C ASN A 90 -12.79 8.90 -9.57
N SER A 91 -11.73 9.07 -10.35
CA SER A 91 -11.70 9.96 -11.51
C SER A 91 -12.64 9.52 -12.63
N ALA A 92 -12.97 8.23 -12.71
CA ALA A 92 -13.90 7.67 -13.68
C ALA A 92 -15.36 7.63 -13.19
N ALA A 93 -15.64 8.11 -11.98
CA ALA A 93 -16.98 8.14 -11.36
C ALA A 93 -17.70 6.77 -11.39
N VAL A 94 -16.95 5.71 -11.10
CA VAL A 94 -17.50 4.34 -11.06
C VAL A 94 -18.13 4.04 -9.70
N THR A 95 -19.07 3.09 -9.66
CA THR A 95 -19.74 2.66 -8.42
C THR A 95 -18.85 1.75 -7.56
N TRP A 96 -18.03 0.91 -8.19
CA TRP A 96 -17.04 0.08 -7.49
C TRP A 96 -15.77 0.90 -7.31
N THR A 97 -15.68 1.65 -6.22
CA THR A 97 -14.52 2.48 -5.93
C THR A 97 -13.34 1.64 -5.43
N VAL A 98 -12.12 2.12 -5.64
CA VAL A 98 -10.90 1.39 -5.31
C VAL A 98 -10.00 2.23 -4.42
N SER A 99 -9.69 1.70 -3.24
CA SER A 99 -8.54 2.07 -2.43
C SER A 99 -7.81 0.80 -2.01
N GLU A 100 -6.51 0.72 -2.32
CA GLU A 100 -5.75 -0.52 -2.20
C GLU A 100 -4.26 -0.28 -1.96
N GLY A 101 -3.46 -1.37 -1.88
CA GLY A 101 -2.01 -1.31 -1.72
C GLY A 101 -1.55 -0.54 -0.47
N PRO A 102 -2.10 -0.82 0.73
CA PRO A 102 -1.70 -0.09 1.93
C PRO A 102 -0.27 -0.40 2.34
N THR A 103 0.51 0.65 2.63
CA THR A 103 1.82 0.56 3.28
C THR A 103 1.83 1.48 4.49
N ILE A 104 2.26 0.98 5.62
CA ILE A 104 2.24 1.72 6.89
C ILE A 104 3.65 2.05 7.33
N GLN A 105 3.88 3.34 7.59
CA GLN A 105 5.10 3.83 8.20
C GLN A 105 4.78 4.64 9.45
N ARG A 106 5.51 4.40 10.54
CA ARG A 106 5.41 5.21 11.75
C ARG A 106 6.53 6.25 11.78
N PHE A 107 6.14 7.52 11.93
CA PHE A 107 7.06 8.64 12.16
C PHE A 107 6.70 9.29 13.49
N GLY A 108 7.60 9.15 14.48
CA GLY A 108 7.33 9.60 15.84
C GLY A 108 6.12 8.89 16.44
N GLU A 109 5.10 9.66 16.81
CA GLU A 109 3.85 9.15 17.41
C GLU A 109 2.69 9.05 16.40
N LEU A 110 2.97 9.27 15.12
CA LEU A 110 1.95 9.23 14.07
C LEU A 110 2.19 8.06 13.12
N TYR A 111 1.08 7.46 12.70
CA TYR A 111 1.03 6.44 11.67
C TYR A 111 0.67 7.10 10.34
N TYR A 112 1.36 6.72 9.30
CA TYR A 112 1.16 7.17 7.92
C TYR A 112 0.81 5.96 7.07
N MET A 113 -0.32 5.99 6.40
CA MET A 113 -0.74 4.99 5.43
C MET A 113 -0.57 5.58 4.04
N PHE A 114 0.29 4.98 3.24
CA PHE A 114 0.32 5.19 1.81
C PHE A 114 -0.66 4.21 1.18
N TYR A 115 -1.53 4.69 0.33
CA TYR A 115 -2.53 3.87 -0.35
C TYR A 115 -2.70 4.34 -1.78
N SER A 116 -3.24 3.47 -2.63
CA SER A 116 -3.52 3.83 -4.01
C SER A 116 -5.01 3.84 -4.27
N ALA A 117 -5.45 4.70 -5.17
CA ALA A 117 -6.84 4.81 -5.55
C ALA A 117 -7.02 4.95 -7.07
N ASN A 118 -8.24 4.76 -7.52
CA ASN A 118 -8.71 4.35 -8.83
C ASN A 118 -8.43 2.85 -9.11
N ASP A 119 -8.98 2.31 -10.19
CA ASP A 119 -8.59 1.00 -10.70
C ASP A 119 -7.17 1.07 -11.29
N PHE A 120 -6.33 0.06 -11.07
CA PHE A 120 -4.94 0.05 -11.55
C PHE A 120 -4.82 0.19 -13.07
N ARG A 121 -5.89 -0.09 -13.82
CA ARG A 121 -5.95 0.11 -15.28
C ARG A 121 -6.22 1.55 -15.68
N ASN A 122 -6.71 2.36 -14.72
CA ASN A 122 -6.95 3.78 -14.95
C ASN A 122 -5.60 4.53 -15.02
N PRO A 123 -5.36 5.37 -16.04
CA PRO A 123 -4.13 6.17 -16.11
C PRO A 123 -3.96 7.14 -14.94
N ASP A 124 -5.05 7.49 -14.24
CA ASP A 124 -5.05 8.33 -13.03
C ASP A 124 -4.89 7.53 -11.72
N TYR A 125 -4.55 6.24 -11.79
CA TYR A 125 -4.13 5.48 -10.61
C TYR A 125 -2.98 6.19 -9.92
N ALA A 126 -3.12 6.47 -8.63
CA ALA A 126 -2.23 7.39 -7.93
C ALA A 126 -2.12 7.05 -6.45
N VAL A 127 -1.12 7.60 -5.77
CA VAL A 127 -0.83 7.39 -4.35
C VAL A 127 -1.28 8.56 -3.50
N GLY A 128 -2.13 8.27 -2.53
CA GLY A 128 -2.48 9.17 -1.44
C GLY A 128 -1.84 8.77 -0.13
N VAL A 129 -1.93 9.67 0.84
CA VAL A 129 -1.48 9.44 2.22
C VAL A 129 -2.57 9.82 3.20
N ALA A 130 -2.77 8.96 4.19
CA ALA A 130 -3.60 9.24 5.36
C ALA A 130 -2.77 9.12 6.64
N VAL A 131 -3.16 9.84 7.68
CA VAL A 131 -2.46 9.84 8.97
C VAL A 131 -3.41 9.50 10.11
N ALA A 132 -2.88 8.88 11.16
CA ALA A 132 -3.60 8.58 12.38
C ALA A 132 -2.69 8.68 13.60
N LYS A 133 -3.29 8.94 14.78
CA LYS A 133 -2.60 8.90 16.08
C LYS A 133 -2.56 7.49 16.69
N GLN A 134 -3.45 6.64 16.24
CA GLN A 134 -3.56 5.25 16.68
C GLN A 134 -3.56 4.34 15.45
N VAL A 135 -3.01 3.15 15.57
CA VAL A 135 -2.91 2.19 14.48
C VAL A 135 -4.27 1.84 13.85
N TYR A 136 -5.31 1.79 14.67
CA TYR A 136 -6.70 1.58 14.21
C TYR A 136 -7.41 2.84 13.69
N GLY A 137 -6.70 3.99 13.63
CA GLY A 137 -7.29 5.26 13.25
C GLY A 137 -7.97 6.01 14.42
N PRO A 138 -8.86 6.99 14.14
CA PRO A 138 -9.38 7.30 12.81
C PRO A 138 -8.28 7.81 11.86
N TRP A 139 -8.34 7.36 10.60
CA TRP A 139 -7.44 7.78 9.55
C TRP A 139 -7.96 9.05 8.88
N THR A 140 -7.09 10.02 8.72
CA THR A 140 -7.42 11.30 8.04
C THR A 140 -6.56 11.44 6.80
N LYS A 141 -7.18 11.52 5.64
CA LYS A 141 -6.50 11.75 4.37
C LYS A 141 -5.80 13.12 4.38
N LEU A 142 -4.54 13.16 4.01
CA LEU A 142 -3.78 14.42 3.97
C LEU A 142 -4.30 15.33 2.86
N GLU A 143 -4.35 16.62 3.19
CA GLU A 143 -4.55 17.65 2.19
C GLU A 143 -3.38 17.64 1.19
N GLY A 144 -3.68 17.81 -0.10
CA GLY A 144 -2.70 17.73 -1.18
C GLY A 144 -2.61 16.37 -1.88
N ASN A 145 -3.37 15.36 -1.42
CA ASN A 145 -3.52 14.11 -2.19
C ASN A 145 -4.03 14.38 -3.63
N PRO A 146 -3.53 13.61 -4.61
CA PRO A 146 -2.53 12.56 -4.54
C PRO A 146 -1.10 13.13 -4.54
N PHE A 147 -0.20 12.53 -3.76
CA PHE A 147 1.19 12.95 -3.70
C PHE A 147 2.06 12.36 -4.82
N LEU A 148 1.71 11.17 -5.32
CA LEU A 148 2.36 10.56 -6.48
C LEU A 148 1.30 10.17 -7.51
N SER A 149 1.45 10.65 -8.73
CA SER A 149 0.54 10.41 -9.85
C SER A 149 1.27 10.61 -11.19
N ARG A 150 0.60 10.35 -12.31
CA ARG A 150 1.17 10.64 -13.63
C ARG A 150 1.58 12.10 -13.84
N ARG A 151 1.02 13.04 -13.06
CA ARG A 151 1.34 14.48 -13.19
C ARG A 151 2.75 14.81 -12.73
N ASN A 152 3.27 14.09 -11.73
CA ASN A 152 4.61 14.31 -11.19
C ASN A 152 5.59 13.17 -11.47
N SER A 153 5.13 11.97 -11.81
CA SER A 153 5.98 10.87 -12.26
C SER A 153 6.26 10.89 -13.78
N GLY A 154 5.33 11.45 -14.56
CA GLY A 154 5.35 11.37 -16.02
C GLY A 154 4.79 10.05 -16.58
N PHE A 155 4.40 9.10 -15.71
CA PHE A 155 3.95 7.76 -16.09
C PHE A 155 2.50 7.51 -15.63
N SER A 156 1.69 6.97 -16.52
CA SER A 156 0.32 6.54 -16.23
C SER A 156 0.32 5.36 -15.24
N GLY A 157 -0.74 5.26 -14.42
CA GLY A 157 -0.95 4.13 -13.53
C GLY A 157 0.13 3.97 -12.46
N THR A 158 0.68 5.08 -11.96
CA THR A 158 1.74 5.06 -10.94
C THR A 158 1.14 4.87 -9.55
N GLY A 159 1.43 3.73 -8.94
CA GLY A 159 0.91 3.44 -7.59
C GLY A 159 1.29 2.06 -7.08
N HIS A 160 0.60 1.64 -6.03
CA HIS A 160 0.74 0.39 -5.29
C HIS A 160 2.21 0.07 -5.01
N GLY A 161 2.73 0.62 -3.95
CA GLY A 161 4.14 0.52 -3.65
C GLY A 161 4.43 0.43 -2.18
N ASP A 162 5.71 0.46 -1.87
CA ASP A 162 6.21 0.38 -0.51
C ASP A 162 7.35 1.37 -0.28
N LEU A 163 7.54 1.78 0.97
CA LEU A 163 8.61 2.64 1.42
C LEU A 163 9.80 1.81 1.90
N PHE A 164 10.98 2.18 1.48
CA PHE A 164 12.20 1.66 2.06
C PHE A 164 13.24 2.77 2.22
N ARG A 165 14.22 2.52 3.07
CA ARG A 165 15.29 3.46 3.34
C ARG A 165 16.64 2.86 2.93
N SER A 166 17.43 3.67 2.20
CA SER A 166 18.81 3.35 1.88
C SER A 166 19.71 4.49 2.34
N GLY A 167 20.55 4.23 3.34
CA GLY A 167 21.27 5.29 4.04
C GLY A 167 20.30 6.25 4.73
N GLU A 168 20.40 7.54 4.42
CA GLU A 168 19.49 8.56 4.96
C GLU A 168 18.31 8.87 4.04
N GLN A 169 18.31 8.37 2.81
CA GLN A 169 17.29 8.64 1.82
C GLN A 169 16.16 7.63 1.87
N TRP A 170 14.93 8.12 1.90
CA TRP A 170 13.73 7.33 1.68
C TRP A 170 13.43 7.19 0.19
N TYR A 171 12.93 6.03 -0.15
CA TYR A 171 12.48 5.69 -1.50
C TYR A 171 11.10 5.06 -1.43
N TYR A 172 10.34 5.28 -2.48
CA TYR A 172 9.11 4.57 -2.74
C TYR A 172 9.28 3.71 -3.99
N VAL A 173 9.11 2.41 -3.85
CA VAL A 173 9.06 1.47 -4.97
C VAL A 173 7.60 1.26 -5.34
N CYS A 174 7.26 1.33 -6.62
CA CYS A 174 5.89 1.21 -7.10
C CYS A 174 5.84 0.60 -8.49
N HIS A 175 4.63 0.38 -9.01
CA HIS A 175 4.48 0.06 -10.43
C HIS A 175 3.97 1.26 -11.23
N THR A 176 4.13 1.16 -12.56
CA THR A 176 3.48 2.00 -13.55
C THR A 176 2.87 1.14 -14.64
N HIS A 177 2.05 1.73 -15.49
CA HIS A 177 1.71 1.13 -16.78
C HIS A 177 2.97 0.88 -17.59
N TYR A 178 2.88 -0.04 -18.56
CA TYR A 178 3.97 -0.29 -19.51
C TYR A 178 4.31 0.97 -20.32
N SER A 179 3.25 1.67 -20.77
CA SER A 179 3.33 2.97 -21.44
C SER A 179 2.06 3.77 -21.16
N ASN A 180 1.98 4.98 -21.69
CA ASN A 180 0.77 5.81 -21.57
C ASN A 180 -0.45 5.25 -22.33
N SER A 181 -0.24 4.26 -23.21
CA SER A 181 -1.30 3.61 -24.02
C SER A 181 -1.49 2.13 -23.71
N LEU A 182 -0.60 1.51 -22.93
CA LEU A 182 -0.63 0.09 -22.63
C LEU A 182 -0.41 -0.16 -21.14
N VAL A 183 -1.35 -0.84 -20.51
CA VAL A 183 -1.30 -1.12 -19.07
C VAL A 183 -0.26 -2.19 -18.74
N ALA A 184 -0.32 -3.32 -19.39
CA ALA A 184 0.48 -4.51 -19.06
C ALA A 184 1.50 -4.86 -20.17
N PRO A 185 2.65 -5.51 -19.78
CA PRO A 185 3.07 -5.81 -18.42
C PRO A 185 3.41 -4.54 -17.66
N ARG A 186 2.99 -4.43 -16.39
CA ARG A 186 3.35 -3.28 -15.55
C ARG A 186 4.86 -3.25 -15.31
N ARG A 187 5.41 -2.06 -15.18
CA ARG A 187 6.85 -1.84 -14.93
C ARG A 187 7.08 -1.44 -13.48
N THR A 188 8.14 -1.93 -12.88
CA THR A 188 8.57 -1.49 -11.55
C THR A 188 9.34 -0.18 -11.66
N ALA A 189 9.07 0.72 -10.73
CA ALA A 189 9.74 2.02 -10.65
C ALA A 189 10.18 2.33 -9.22
N ILE A 190 11.15 3.21 -9.09
CA ILE A 190 11.64 3.74 -7.82
C ILE A 190 11.72 5.25 -7.90
N ILE A 191 11.35 5.92 -6.79
CA ILE A 191 11.42 7.37 -6.68
C ILE A 191 11.90 7.77 -5.28
N PRO A 192 12.86 8.71 -5.15
CA PRO A 192 13.20 9.30 -3.86
C PRO A 192 12.03 10.09 -3.31
N VAL A 193 11.83 10.00 -2.01
CA VAL A 193 10.82 10.78 -1.29
C VAL A 193 11.45 11.46 -0.08
N ASP A 194 11.20 12.75 0.06
CA ASP A 194 11.55 13.54 1.22
C ASP A 194 10.31 13.77 2.07
N PHE A 195 10.48 13.88 3.38
CA PHE A 195 9.39 14.18 4.30
C PHE A 195 9.61 15.57 4.90
N VAL A 196 8.67 16.48 4.63
CA VAL A 196 8.76 17.88 5.07
C VAL A 196 7.60 18.18 6.01
N ALA A 197 7.91 18.73 7.19
CA ALA A 197 6.88 19.14 8.12
C ALA A 197 6.06 20.32 7.55
N ASN A 198 4.74 20.21 7.60
CA ASN A 198 3.83 21.32 7.28
C ASN A 198 3.56 22.19 8.52
N SER A 199 2.71 23.21 8.37
CA SER A 199 2.32 24.12 9.46
C SER A 199 1.63 23.45 10.66
N ARG A 200 1.11 22.24 10.48
CA ARG A 200 0.50 21.41 11.55
C ARG A 200 1.48 20.39 12.11
N ASN A 201 2.77 20.51 11.78
CA ASN A 201 3.84 19.56 12.15
C ASN A 201 3.60 18.13 11.67
N LEU A 202 2.84 17.94 10.60
CA LEU A 202 2.69 16.66 9.91
C LEU A 202 3.75 16.54 8.83
N LEU A 203 4.37 15.37 8.73
CA LEU A 203 5.30 15.06 7.66
C LEU A 203 4.54 14.84 6.35
N VAL A 204 4.81 15.65 5.37
CA VAL A 204 4.20 15.58 4.04
C VAL A 204 5.23 15.01 3.07
N PRO A 205 4.92 13.91 2.35
CA PRO A 205 5.86 13.35 1.38
C PRO A 205 6.02 14.28 0.18
N LYS A 206 7.25 14.43 -0.27
CA LYS A 206 7.62 15.12 -1.51
C LYS A 206 8.37 14.16 -2.40
N PHE A 207 7.70 13.71 -3.44
CA PHE A 207 8.27 12.84 -4.46
C PHE A 207 9.04 13.67 -5.49
N ASN A 208 10.30 13.33 -5.73
CA ASN A 208 11.12 13.98 -6.74
C ASN A 208 10.93 13.31 -8.11
N GLY A 209 9.96 13.78 -8.89
CA GLY A 209 9.62 13.22 -10.20
C GLY A 209 10.77 13.21 -11.20
N GLU A 210 11.71 14.14 -11.13
CA GLU A 210 12.90 14.17 -12.00
C GLU A 210 13.84 12.97 -11.75
N LYS A 211 13.76 12.41 -10.54
CA LYS A 211 14.53 11.22 -10.12
C LYS A 211 13.71 9.93 -10.19
N PHE A 212 12.55 9.96 -10.80
CA PHE A 212 11.77 8.75 -11.06
C PHE A 212 12.53 7.85 -12.04
N ARG A 213 12.70 6.58 -11.69
CA ARG A 213 13.44 5.61 -12.51
C ARG A 213 12.66 4.31 -12.64
N LEU A 214 12.54 3.84 -13.86
CA LEU A 214 12.10 2.48 -14.12
C LEU A 214 13.24 1.51 -13.81
N LEU A 215 12.92 0.42 -13.12
CA LEU A 215 13.87 -0.65 -12.87
C LEU A 215 13.79 -1.64 -14.05
N GLU A 216 14.95 -1.95 -14.61
CA GLU A 216 15.10 -2.95 -15.67
C GLU A 216 15.87 -4.14 -15.10
N ALA A 217 15.44 -5.36 -15.43
CA ALA A 217 16.21 -6.52 -15.10
C ALA A 217 17.43 -6.56 -16.04
N GLU A 218 18.62 -6.74 -15.48
CA GLU A 218 19.76 -7.07 -16.32
C GLU A 218 19.58 -8.49 -16.85
N ASP A 219 19.70 -8.66 -18.17
CA ASP A 219 19.78 -9.97 -18.80
C ASP A 219 21.04 -10.67 -18.25
N ARG A 220 20.84 -11.74 -17.48
CA ARG A 220 21.91 -12.58 -16.95
C ARG A 220 22.21 -13.72 -17.89
#